data_5b661be4ec4b00514c899477a8b7ee45
#
_entry.id   5b661be4ec4b00514c899477a8b7ee45
#
_cell.length_a   1.000
_cell.length_b   1.000
_cell.length_c   1.000
_cell.angle_alpha   90.00
_cell.angle_beta   90.00
_cell.angle_gamma   90.00
#
_symmetry.space_group_name_H-M   'P 1'
#
loop_
_entity.id
_entity.type
_entity.pdbx_description
1 polymer ?
#
loop_
_entity_poly.entity_id
_entity_poly.type
_entity_poly.pdbx_seq_one_letter_code
_entity_poly.pdbx_strand_id
1 'polypeptide(L)'
;MKFKNILLYAALLSGMSFSSCTDFLDEDSNPNALSPGIFWKSEGDIMKGLTSVYGALQPNASWAIPFERYIVIDGYRSDEITHRDDVTSWMNISSFNVEPTNSVVKTEWTNLYKGINYANQCLTNIPTVPGDSESLNALKKQSIAEARFLRAYFYYRLYVNFGERVPIYKEALAGTDEEFYPPQANPGELVSLIETELKEVQSDLPESYEESEKGRVTRYTAAALLGKFYMFRKELGKAEVEFKKIIDKEGSLFGLMENWADNFDGMHKNN
;
A
#
# COMPACT_ATOMS: atom_id res chain seq x y z
N MET A 1 69.17 -24.86 11.13
CA MET A 1 68.26 -24.27 10.09
C MET A 1 68.54 -22.78 10.02
N LYS A 2 68.97 -22.26 8.84
CA LYS A 2 69.53 -20.93 8.75
C LYS A 2 68.41 -19.90 8.74
N PHE A 3 68.55 -18.82 9.48
CA PHE A 3 67.59 -17.70 9.64
C PHE A 3 66.98 -17.19 8.32
N LYS A 4 67.72 -17.32 7.20
CA LYS A 4 67.26 -17.02 5.85
C LYS A 4 66.03 -17.84 5.39
N ASN A 5 65.93 -19.09 5.81
CA ASN A 5 64.76 -19.96 5.42
C ASN A 5 63.50 -19.64 6.21
N ILE A 6 63.63 -19.16 7.45
CA ILE A 6 62.51 -18.75 8.28
C ILE A 6 61.88 -17.47 7.70
N LEU A 7 62.70 -16.52 7.24
CA LEU A 7 62.20 -15.31 6.56
C LEU A 7 61.54 -15.61 5.22
N LEU A 8 62.03 -16.62 4.48
CA LEU A 8 61.41 -17.02 3.21
C LEU A 8 60.03 -17.69 3.41
N TYR A 9 59.88 -18.52 4.44
CA TYR A 9 58.60 -19.14 4.79
C TYR A 9 57.62 -18.13 5.37
N ALA A 10 58.08 -17.14 6.13
CA ALA A 10 57.25 -16.07 6.65
C ALA A 10 56.74 -15.15 5.51
N ALA A 11 57.56 -14.88 4.50
CA ALA A 11 57.15 -14.09 3.32
C ALA A 11 56.19 -14.87 2.40
N LEU A 12 56.32 -16.20 2.28
CA LEU A 12 55.38 -17.05 1.55
C LEU A 12 54.03 -17.19 2.26
N LEU A 13 54.00 -17.27 3.58
CA LEU A 13 52.79 -17.32 4.38
C LEU A 13 52.03 -15.98 4.39
N SER A 14 52.72 -14.84 4.38
CA SER A 14 52.06 -13.52 4.29
C SER A 14 51.50 -13.22 2.90
N GLY A 15 52.05 -13.85 1.83
CA GLY A 15 51.52 -13.71 0.46
C GLY A 15 50.21 -14.46 0.20
N MET A 16 49.90 -15.48 1.01
CA MET A 16 48.62 -16.23 0.88
C MET A 16 47.43 -15.62 1.63
N SER A 17 47.65 -14.58 2.44
CA SER A 17 46.59 -13.94 3.25
C SER A 17 45.83 -12.86 2.50
N PHE A 18 46.18 -12.55 1.25
CA PHE A 18 45.52 -11.49 0.47
C PHE A 18 44.62 -11.98 -0.65
N SER A 19 44.37 -13.28 -0.80
CA SER A 19 43.29 -13.77 -1.61
C SER A 19 41.98 -13.76 -0.80
N SER A 20 41.56 -12.60 -0.37
CA SER A 20 40.17 -12.38 0.07
C SER A 20 39.31 -12.57 -1.16
N CYS A 21 38.46 -13.60 -1.17
CA CYS A 21 37.42 -13.74 -2.16
C CYS A 21 36.44 -12.56 -1.92
N THR A 22 36.62 -11.48 -2.68
CA THR A 22 35.63 -10.38 -2.71
C THR A 22 34.25 -10.89 -3.12
N ASP A 23 34.20 -11.87 -4.01
CA ASP A 23 32.95 -12.51 -4.49
C ASP A 23 32.16 -13.24 -3.38
N PHE A 24 32.80 -13.61 -2.25
CA PHE A 24 32.08 -14.23 -1.13
C PHE A 24 31.38 -13.20 -0.21
N LEU A 25 31.86 -11.96 -0.23
CA LEU A 25 31.26 -10.85 0.55
C LEU A 25 30.35 -9.96 -0.28
N ASP A 26 30.45 -10.03 -1.62
CA ASP A 26 29.50 -9.42 -2.55
C ASP A 26 28.24 -10.31 -2.68
N GLU A 27 27.63 -10.68 -1.55
CA GLU A 27 26.26 -11.17 -1.55
C GLU A 27 25.29 -10.03 -1.86
N ASP A 28 25.32 -9.56 -3.10
CA ASP A 28 24.24 -8.70 -3.65
C ASP A 28 22.89 -9.46 -3.70
N SER A 29 22.90 -10.75 -3.36
CA SER A 29 21.69 -11.54 -3.31
C SER A 29 21.79 -12.65 -2.26
N ASN A 30 21.20 -12.42 -1.10
CA ASN A 30 20.86 -13.53 -0.20
C ASN A 30 19.91 -14.46 -0.97
N PRO A 31 20.30 -15.71 -1.32
CA PRO A 31 19.45 -16.63 -2.09
C PRO A 31 18.15 -16.99 -1.36
N ASN A 32 18.06 -16.69 -0.07
CA ASN A 32 16.87 -16.87 0.76
C ASN A 32 16.11 -15.58 1.01
N ALA A 33 16.57 -14.42 0.50
CA ALA A 33 15.86 -13.16 0.56
C ALA A 33 15.46 -12.72 -0.85
N LEU A 34 14.18 -12.44 -1.04
CA LEU A 34 13.66 -11.87 -2.29
C LEU A 34 14.15 -10.42 -2.42
N SER A 35 15.36 -10.24 -2.98
CA SER A 35 15.83 -8.89 -3.34
C SER A 35 15.06 -8.37 -4.56
N PRO A 36 14.85 -7.06 -4.68
CA PRO A 36 14.15 -6.48 -5.84
C PRO A 36 14.74 -6.91 -7.19
N GLY A 37 16.05 -7.07 -7.29
CA GLY A 37 16.75 -7.50 -8.51
C GLY A 37 16.45 -8.94 -8.94
N ILE A 38 15.95 -9.80 -8.05
CA ILE A 38 15.63 -11.20 -8.32
C ILE A 38 14.14 -11.40 -8.50
N PHE A 39 13.31 -10.63 -7.81
CA PHE A 39 11.87 -10.88 -7.70
C PHE A 39 11.11 -10.54 -8.99
N TRP A 40 11.34 -9.37 -9.60
CA TRP A 40 10.51 -8.83 -10.69
C TRP A 40 10.93 -9.37 -12.06
N LYS A 41 10.59 -10.63 -12.40
CA LYS A 41 11.01 -11.31 -13.64
C LYS A 41 9.87 -11.79 -14.53
N SER A 42 8.66 -11.88 -14.02
CA SER A 42 7.53 -12.51 -14.71
C SER A 42 6.20 -11.82 -14.41
N GLU A 43 5.16 -12.13 -15.20
CA GLU A 43 3.76 -11.75 -14.92
C GLU A 43 3.30 -12.21 -13.54
N GLY A 44 3.70 -13.43 -13.14
CA GLY A 44 3.40 -13.95 -11.81
C GLY A 44 3.98 -13.10 -10.68
N ASP A 45 5.11 -12.46 -10.89
CA ASP A 45 5.73 -11.60 -9.88
C ASP A 45 5.04 -10.24 -9.80
N ILE A 46 4.52 -9.72 -10.94
CA ILE A 46 3.63 -8.55 -10.96
C ILE A 46 2.42 -8.83 -10.05
N MET A 47 1.76 -9.97 -10.25
CA MET A 47 0.58 -10.35 -9.47
C MET A 47 0.87 -10.55 -7.99
N LYS A 48 2.01 -11.16 -7.62
CA LYS A 48 2.42 -11.31 -6.22
C LYS A 48 2.71 -9.95 -5.56
N GLY A 49 3.42 -9.07 -6.27
CA GLY A 49 3.68 -7.71 -5.80
C GLY A 49 2.38 -6.94 -5.56
N LEU A 50 1.47 -6.96 -6.52
CA LEU A 50 0.17 -6.31 -6.40
C LEU A 50 -0.67 -6.91 -5.26
N THR A 51 -0.66 -8.26 -5.11
CA THR A 51 -1.33 -8.94 -3.98
C THR A 51 -0.81 -8.46 -2.63
N SER A 52 0.48 -8.14 -2.52
CA SER A 52 1.06 -7.59 -1.28
C SER A 52 0.47 -6.22 -0.95
N VAL A 53 0.18 -5.38 -1.95
CA VAL A 53 -0.48 -4.08 -1.76
C VAL A 53 -1.92 -4.26 -1.29
N TYR A 54 -2.68 -5.17 -1.93
CA TYR A 54 -4.02 -5.54 -1.46
C TYR A 54 -4.00 -6.14 -0.05
N GLY A 55 -2.99 -6.96 0.25
CA GLY A 55 -2.80 -7.53 1.58
C GLY A 55 -2.63 -6.48 2.68
N ALA A 56 -2.08 -5.31 2.36
CA ALA A 56 -1.96 -4.20 3.29
C ALA A 56 -3.31 -3.53 3.64
N LEU A 57 -4.38 -3.79 2.89
CA LEU A 57 -5.74 -3.38 3.27
C LEU A 57 -6.26 -4.18 4.47
N GLN A 58 -5.79 -5.42 4.62
CA GLN A 58 -6.17 -6.25 5.76
C GLN A 58 -5.27 -5.91 6.96
N PRO A 59 -5.83 -5.69 8.14
CA PRO A 59 -5.02 -5.56 9.34
C PRO A 59 -4.26 -6.87 9.55
N ASN A 60 -2.97 -6.76 9.88
CA ASN A 60 -2.18 -7.94 10.25
C ASN A 60 -2.92 -8.69 11.35
N ALA A 61 -3.23 -9.94 11.08
CA ALA A 61 -4.01 -10.80 11.94
C ALA A 61 -3.27 -11.15 13.25
N SER A 62 -3.26 -10.20 14.16
CA SER A 62 -3.34 -10.54 15.58
C SER A 62 -4.83 -10.73 15.86
N TRP A 63 -5.20 -11.82 16.49
CA TRP A 63 -6.58 -12.25 16.77
C TRP A 63 -7.50 -11.19 17.37
N ALA A 64 -6.97 -10.07 17.81
CA ALA A 64 -7.67 -8.97 18.48
C ALA A 64 -7.94 -7.76 17.54
N ILE A 65 -7.42 -7.70 16.30
CA ILE A 65 -7.21 -6.41 15.65
C ILE A 65 -7.90 -6.18 14.30
N PRO A 66 -8.63 -7.09 13.66
CA PRO A 66 -9.45 -6.70 12.50
C PRO A 66 -10.42 -5.56 12.82
N PHE A 67 -10.84 -5.47 14.07
CA PHE A 67 -11.77 -4.45 14.56
C PHE A 67 -11.09 -3.11 14.88
N GLU A 68 -9.83 -3.08 15.30
CA GLU A 68 -9.17 -1.84 15.71
C GLU A 68 -9.10 -0.81 14.61
N ARG A 69 -8.79 -1.23 13.38
CA ARG A 69 -8.58 -0.30 12.28
C ARG A 69 -9.83 0.46 11.89
N TYR A 70 -10.97 -0.22 11.79
CA TYR A 70 -12.20 0.40 11.31
C TYR A 70 -13.12 0.80 12.44
N ILE A 71 -13.30 -0.05 13.44
CA ILE A 71 -14.22 0.20 14.54
C ILE A 71 -13.61 1.17 15.54
N VAL A 72 -12.37 0.96 15.96
CA VAL A 72 -11.75 1.80 16.98
C VAL A 72 -11.44 3.18 16.43
N ILE A 73 -10.73 3.28 15.29
CA ILE A 73 -10.32 4.59 14.77
C ILE A 73 -11.49 5.36 14.18
N ASP A 74 -12.37 4.71 13.43
CA ASP A 74 -13.47 5.38 12.76
C ASP A 74 -14.73 5.43 13.64
N GLY A 75 -15.09 4.32 14.29
CA GLY A 75 -16.33 4.17 15.03
C GLY A 75 -16.31 4.79 16.43
N TYR A 76 -15.26 4.59 17.21
CA TYR A 76 -15.20 5.10 18.59
C TYR A 76 -15.08 6.62 18.71
N ARG A 77 -14.90 7.32 17.60
CA ARG A 77 -15.02 8.79 17.53
C ARG A 77 -16.45 9.29 17.27
N SER A 78 -17.40 8.37 17.15
CA SER A 78 -18.82 8.67 16.99
C SER A 78 -19.58 8.37 18.26
N ASP A 79 -20.82 8.80 18.33
CA ASP A 79 -21.78 8.51 19.41
C ASP A 79 -22.58 7.22 19.18
N GLU A 80 -22.34 6.52 18.06
CA GLU A 80 -23.06 5.31 17.66
C GLU A 80 -22.49 4.04 18.29
N ILE A 81 -21.21 4.05 18.71
CA ILE A 81 -20.51 2.86 19.21
C ILE A 81 -19.92 3.11 20.58
N THR A 82 -20.20 2.18 21.51
CA THR A 82 -19.55 2.14 22.81
C THR A 82 -18.39 1.15 22.79
N HIS A 83 -17.39 1.40 23.61
CA HIS A 83 -16.19 0.57 23.74
C HIS A 83 -16.11 -0.09 25.11
N ARG A 84 -15.18 -1.06 25.22
CA ARG A 84 -14.76 -1.61 26.52
C ARG A 84 -13.96 -0.53 27.27
N ASP A 85 -14.21 -0.42 28.55
CA ASP A 85 -13.57 0.55 29.43
C ASP A 85 -12.27 0.02 30.09
N ASP A 86 -11.89 -1.23 29.79
CA ASP A 86 -10.66 -1.86 30.27
C ASP A 86 -9.47 -1.73 29.28
N VAL A 87 -9.67 -1.08 28.10
CA VAL A 87 -8.63 -0.88 27.09
C VAL A 87 -8.32 0.62 26.94
N THR A 88 -7.29 1.06 27.64
CA THR A 88 -6.91 2.49 27.71
C THR A 88 -6.69 3.14 26.36
N SER A 89 -6.07 2.44 25.38
CA SER A 89 -5.84 2.99 24.03
C SER A 89 -7.14 3.27 23.28
N TRP A 90 -8.18 2.48 23.51
CA TRP A 90 -9.51 2.68 22.92
C TRP A 90 -10.26 3.81 23.61
N MET A 91 -10.23 3.84 24.95
CA MET A 91 -10.83 4.92 25.74
C MET A 91 -10.27 6.29 25.37
N ASN A 92 -8.97 6.39 25.12
CA ASN A 92 -8.35 7.63 24.70
C ASN A 92 -8.84 8.12 23.34
N ILE A 93 -9.14 7.21 22.41
CA ILE A 93 -9.70 7.55 21.10
C ILE A 93 -11.14 8.07 21.23
N SER A 94 -11.99 7.37 21.98
CA SER A 94 -13.39 7.77 22.17
C SER A 94 -13.57 9.05 22.97
N SER A 95 -12.67 9.32 23.91
CA SER A 95 -12.67 10.56 24.70
C SER A 95 -11.95 11.73 24.02
N PHE A 96 -11.43 11.55 22.81
CA PHE A 96 -10.61 12.53 22.09
C PHE A 96 -9.35 12.99 22.84
N ASN A 97 -8.86 12.16 23.77
CA ASN A 97 -7.62 12.40 24.53
C ASN A 97 -6.49 11.52 23.99
N VAL A 98 -6.21 11.66 22.70
CA VAL A 98 -5.25 10.82 21.98
C VAL A 98 -3.86 11.40 22.09
N GLU A 99 -2.94 10.59 22.63
CA GLU A 99 -1.51 10.92 22.65
C GLU A 99 -0.76 10.26 21.49
N PRO A 100 0.37 10.83 21.04
CA PRO A 100 1.21 10.26 19.97
C PRO A 100 1.71 8.84 20.26
N THR A 101 1.76 8.45 21.53
CA THR A 101 2.16 7.11 22.01
C THR A 101 1.05 6.07 21.96
N ASN A 102 -0.18 6.47 21.59
CA ASN A 102 -1.31 5.54 21.52
C ASN A 102 -1.01 4.41 20.50
N SER A 103 -1.10 3.17 20.96
CA SER A 103 -0.71 1.99 20.19
C SER A 103 -1.56 1.79 18.93
N VAL A 104 -2.86 2.08 18.99
CA VAL A 104 -3.79 1.94 17.87
C VAL A 104 -3.45 2.96 16.77
N VAL A 105 -3.24 4.21 17.17
CA VAL A 105 -2.85 5.29 16.25
C VAL A 105 -1.50 4.99 15.58
N LYS A 106 -0.52 4.54 16.36
CA LYS A 106 0.80 4.13 15.85
C LYS A 106 0.67 2.97 14.86
N THR A 107 -0.16 1.98 15.17
CA THR A 107 -0.38 0.81 14.30
C THR A 107 -1.02 1.24 12.99
N GLU A 108 -2.06 2.09 13.02
CA GLU A 108 -2.70 2.61 11.80
C GLU A 108 -1.69 3.38 10.93
N TRP A 109 -0.94 4.31 11.53
CA TRP A 109 0.11 5.04 10.84
C TRP A 109 1.11 4.10 10.14
N THR A 110 1.65 3.15 10.87
CA THR A 110 2.65 2.21 10.36
C THR A 110 2.09 1.34 9.22
N ASN A 111 0.86 0.84 9.35
CA ASN A 111 0.24 0.00 8.35
C ASN A 111 -0.09 0.78 7.06
N LEU A 112 -0.53 2.03 7.17
CA LEU A 112 -0.79 2.87 6.01
C LEU A 112 0.49 3.16 5.23
N TYR A 113 1.58 3.52 5.90
CA TYR A 113 2.87 3.73 5.24
C TYR A 113 3.50 2.44 4.69
N LYS A 114 3.28 1.29 5.34
CA LYS A 114 3.65 -0.01 4.79
C LYS A 114 2.92 -0.28 3.46
N GLY A 115 1.62 0.01 3.40
CA GLY A 115 0.85 -0.11 2.16
C GLY A 115 1.35 0.82 1.06
N ILE A 116 1.68 2.07 1.40
CA ILE A 116 2.29 3.04 0.48
C ILE A 116 3.63 2.52 -0.07
N ASN A 117 4.49 1.99 0.80
CA ASN A 117 5.78 1.45 0.35
C ASN A 117 5.60 0.24 -0.58
N TYR A 118 4.68 -0.68 -0.29
CA TYR A 118 4.37 -1.80 -1.19
C TYR A 118 3.85 -1.32 -2.55
N ALA A 119 2.99 -0.30 -2.57
CA ALA A 119 2.53 0.31 -3.82
C ALA A 119 3.69 0.95 -4.58
N ASN A 120 4.57 1.69 -3.91
CA ASN A 120 5.76 2.27 -4.52
C ASN A 120 6.70 1.20 -5.08
N GLN A 121 6.90 0.07 -4.40
CA GLN A 121 7.65 -1.07 -4.93
C GLN A 121 7.06 -1.58 -6.25
N CYS A 122 5.74 -1.72 -6.33
CA CYS A 122 5.06 -2.09 -7.57
C CYS A 122 5.31 -1.05 -8.67
N LEU A 123 5.13 0.24 -8.36
CA LEU A 123 5.25 1.33 -9.33
C LEU A 123 6.67 1.46 -9.89
N THR A 124 7.69 1.23 -9.05
CA THR A 124 9.09 1.24 -9.46
C THR A 124 9.45 0.02 -10.31
N ASN A 125 8.98 -1.17 -9.94
CA ASN A 125 9.51 -2.40 -10.49
C ASN A 125 8.65 -3.04 -11.60
N ILE A 126 7.32 -2.87 -11.61
CA ILE A 126 6.46 -3.42 -12.68
C ILE A 126 6.93 -2.99 -14.08
N PRO A 127 7.32 -1.72 -14.32
CA PRO A 127 7.82 -1.32 -15.63
C PRO A 127 9.07 -2.09 -16.08
N THR A 128 9.92 -2.54 -15.15
CA THR A 128 11.19 -3.22 -15.42
C THR A 128 11.05 -4.71 -15.74
N VAL A 129 9.88 -5.31 -15.50
CA VAL A 129 9.64 -6.73 -15.84
C VAL A 129 9.88 -6.96 -17.33
N PRO A 130 10.75 -7.92 -17.71
CA PRO A 130 11.14 -8.11 -19.10
C PRO A 130 9.98 -8.64 -19.96
N GLY A 131 9.99 -8.24 -21.25
CA GLY A 131 8.99 -8.63 -22.26
C GLY A 131 8.16 -7.43 -22.72
N ASP A 132 7.63 -7.55 -23.95
CA ASP A 132 6.92 -6.50 -24.69
C ASP A 132 5.64 -7.00 -25.38
N SER A 133 5.15 -8.20 -25.00
CA SER A 133 3.88 -8.70 -25.53
C SER A 133 2.71 -7.75 -25.17
N GLU A 134 1.72 -7.69 -26.05
CA GLU A 134 0.53 -6.86 -25.83
C GLU A 134 -0.18 -7.19 -24.51
N SER A 135 -0.28 -8.50 -24.20
CA SER A 135 -0.88 -9.00 -22.96
C SER A 135 -0.10 -8.53 -21.72
N LEU A 136 1.23 -8.65 -21.75
CA LEU A 136 2.08 -8.19 -20.64
C LEU A 136 2.01 -6.68 -20.47
N ASN A 137 2.00 -5.92 -21.56
CA ASN A 137 1.90 -4.46 -21.50
C ASN A 137 0.53 -4.02 -20.93
N ALA A 138 -0.55 -4.71 -21.31
CA ALA A 138 -1.88 -4.50 -20.73
C ALA A 138 -1.89 -4.82 -19.23
N LEU A 139 -1.30 -5.95 -18.83
CA LEU A 139 -1.17 -6.33 -17.42
C LEU A 139 -0.36 -5.32 -16.62
N LYS A 140 0.79 -4.87 -17.14
CA LYS A 140 1.60 -3.83 -16.50
C LYS A 140 0.79 -2.55 -16.29
N LYS A 141 0.13 -2.07 -17.34
CA LYS A 141 -0.68 -0.84 -17.30
C LYS A 141 -1.78 -0.93 -16.24
N GLN A 142 -2.55 -2.00 -16.25
CA GLN A 142 -3.62 -2.24 -15.28
C GLN A 142 -3.06 -2.36 -13.86
N SER A 143 -2.00 -3.15 -13.64
CA SER A 143 -1.41 -3.35 -12.31
C SER A 143 -0.81 -2.07 -11.73
N ILE A 144 -0.23 -1.21 -12.57
CA ILE A 144 0.24 0.13 -12.17
C ILE A 144 -0.95 0.99 -11.74
N ALA A 145 -2.06 0.97 -12.48
CA ALA A 145 -3.26 1.74 -12.13
C ALA A 145 -3.85 1.26 -10.78
N GLU A 146 -3.90 -0.04 -10.53
CA GLU A 146 -4.34 -0.60 -9.25
C GLU A 146 -3.40 -0.21 -8.11
N ALA A 147 -2.09 -0.29 -8.30
CA ALA A 147 -1.11 0.12 -7.29
C ALA A 147 -1.22 1.63 -6.98
N ARG A 148 -1.40 2.48 -7.98
CA ARG A 148 -1.65 3.92 -7.82
C ARG A 148 -2.93 4.19 -7.04
N PHE A 149 -4.02 3.50 -7.38
CA PHE A 149 -5.28 3.61 -6.63
C PHE A 149 -5.09 3.25 -5.16
N LEU A 150 -4.44 2.11 -4.88
CA LEU A 150 -4.21 1.65 -3.50
C LEU A 150 -3.31 2.63 -2.73
N ARG A 151 -2.29 3.19 -3.37
CA ARG A 151 -1.47 4.25 -2.79
C ARG A 151 -2.31 5.49 -2.43
N ALA A 152 -3.14 5.93 -3.35
CA ALA A 152 -4.05 7.06 -3.12
C ALA A 152 -5.06 6.77 -1.99
N TYR A 153 -5.55 5.53 -1.89
CA TYR A 153 -6.40 5.10 -0.78
C TYR A 153 -5.68 5.19 0.57
N PHE A 154 -4.44 4.71 0.68
CA PHE A 154 -3.68 4.81 1.91
C PHE A 154 -3.39 6.27 2.29
N TYR A 155 -3.10 7.13 1.32
CA TYR A 155 -2.94 8.57 1.55
C TYR A 155 -4.27 9.25 1.91
N TYR A 156 -5.39 8.84 1.32
CA TYR A 156 -6.71 9.29 1.74
C TYR A 156 -6.99 8.95 3.21
N ARG A 157 -6.64 7.74 3.65
CA ARG A 157 -6.77 7.35 5.06
C ARG A 157 -5.88 8.18 5.98
N LEU A 158 -4.65 8.45 5.56
CA LEU A 158 -3.75 9.37 6.29
C LEU A 158 -4.33 10.78 6.36
N TYR A 159 -4.87 11.28 5.25
CA TYR A 159 -5.50 12.60 5.19
C TYR A 159 -6.68 12.73 6.18
N VAL A 160 -7.57 11.74 6.19
CA VAL A 160 -8.76 11.76 7.06
C VAL A 160 -8.38 11.67 8.54
N ASN A 161 -7.37 10.88 8.88
CA ASN A 161 -7.01 10.61 10.27
C ASN A 161 -5.96 11.59 10.83
N PHE A 162 -5.04 12.10 10.00
CA PHE A 162 -3.88 12.88 10.45
C PHE A 162 -3.76 14.26 9.77
N GLY A 163 -4.66 14.58 8.84
CA GLY A 163 -4.62 15.84 8.11
C GLY A 163 -3.70 15.82 6.90
N GLU A 164 -3.55 16.97 6.23
CA GLU A 164 -2.86 17.06 4.94
C GLU A 164 -1.32 17.17 5.02
N ARG A 165 -0.77 17.37 6.23
CA ARG A 165 0.65 17.63 6.43
C ARG A 165 1.49 16.38 6.71
N VAL A 166 0.98 15.21 6.35
CA VAL A 166 1.73 13.95 6.49
C VAL A 166 2.85 13.86 5.45
N PRO A 167 4.00 13.21 5.77
CA PRO A 167 5.08 12.99 4.80
C PRO A 167 4.63 12.23 3.56
N ILE A 168 5.12 12.62 2.39
CA ILE A 168 4.81 11.98 1.11
C ILE A 168 6.02 11.22 0.59
N TYR A 169 5.86 9.91 0.37
CA TYR A 169 6.83 9.03 -0.27
C TYR A 169 6.33 8.68 -1.67
N LYS A 170 7.03 9.14 -2.70
CA LYS A 170 6.66 8.91 -4.11
C LYS A 170 7.33 7.68 -4.71
N GLU A 171 8.43 7.22 -4.10
CA GLU A 171 9.27 6.13 -4.57
C GLU A 171 9.41 5.05 -3.51
N ALA A 172 9.86 3.86 -3.92
CA ALA A 172 10.20 2.79 -3.02
C ALA A 172 11.44 3.15 -2.21
N LEU A 173 11.39 2.97 -0.90
CA LEU A 173 12.54 3.22 -0.04
C LEU A 173 13.42 1.96 0.05
N ALA A 174 14.70 2.13 -0.15
CA ALA A 174 15.73 1.16 0.22
C ALA A 174 16.19 1.44 1.66
N GLY A 175 16.57 0.41 2.41
CA GLY A 175 16.84 0.51 3.86
C GLY A 175 18.04 1.40 4.29
N THR A 176 18.70 2.05 3.33
CA THR A 176 19.89 2.92 3.56
C THR A 176 19.66 4.36 3.12
N ASP A 177 18.46 4.74 2.67
CA ASP A 177 18.21 6.04 2.07
C ASP A 177 18.13 7.15 3.12
N GLU A 178 18.84 8.26 2.88
CA GLU A 178 18.73 9.48 3.68
C GLU A 178 17.32 10.09 3.65
N GLU A 179 16.54 9.74 2.62
CA GLU A 179 15.15 10.17 2.42
C GLU A 179 14.13 9.45 3.33
N PHE A 180 14.59 8.63 4.28
CA PHE A 180 13.73 7.89 5.20
C PHE A 180 12.84 8.80 6.07
N TYR A 181 13.22 10.06 6.22
CA TYR A 181 12.52 11.06 7.02
C TYR A 181 12.20 12.33 6.23
N PRO A 182 11.35 12.26 5.20
CA PRO A 182 10.99 13.46 4.45
C PRO A 182 10.26 14.46 5.34
N PRO A 183 10.33 15.75 5.00
CA PRO A 183 9.57 16.78 5.71
C PRO A 183 8.07 16.55 5.54
N GLN A 184 7.30 17.24 6.35
CA GLN A 184 5.85 17.29 6.16
C GLN A 184 5.51 17.86 4.77
N ALA A 185 4.44 17.33 4.17
CA ALA A 185 3.93 17.82 2.88
C ALA A 185 3.63 19.33 2.93
N ASN A 186 3.83 20.01 1.82
CA ASN A 186 3.37 21.38 1.66
C ASN A 186 1.83 21.44 1.65
N PRO A 187 1.22 22.58 2.05
CA PRO A 187 -0.22 22.75 1.96
C PRO A 187 -0.74 22.42 0.54
N GLY A 188 -1.77 21.56 0.47
CA GLY A 188 -2.37 21.13 -0.79
C GLY A 188 -1.61 20.06 -1.56
N GLU A 189 -0.38 19.72 -1.21
CA GLU A 189 0.42 18.71 -1.96
C GLU A 189 -0.19 17.32 -1.86
N LEU A 190 -0.57 16.89 -0.66
CA LEU A 190 -1.23 15.59 -0.45
C LEU A 190 -2.60 15.53 -1.15
N VAL A 191 -3.36 16.61 -1.06
CA VAL A 191 -4.66 16.74 -1.73
C VAL A 191 -4.50 16.58 -3.23
N SER A 192 -3.54 17.29 -3.81
CA SER A 192 -3.24 17.23 -5.25
C SER A 192 -2.80 15.82 -5.68
N LEU A 193 -1.99 15.15 -4.86
CA LEU A 193 -1.57 13.76 -5.12
C LEU A 193 -2.77 12.81 -5.18
N ILE A 194 -3.63 12.84 -4.15
CA ILE A 194 -4.81 11.95 -4.08
C ILE A 194 -5.75 12.22 -5.26
N GLU A 195 -6.05 13.49 -5.53
CA GLU A 195 -6.96 13.90 -6.60
C GLU A 195 -6.43 13.47 -7.98
N THR A 196 -5.14 13.72 -8.25
CA THR A 196 -4.52 13.37 -9.53
C THR A 196 -4.50 11.86 -9.74
N GLU A 197 -4.03 11.10 -8.76
CA GLU A 197 -3.98 9.65 -8.89
C GLU A 197 -5.36 9.04 -9.13
N LEU A 198 -6.35 9.40 -8.30
CA LEU A 198 -7.70 8.85 -8.44
C LEU A 198 -8.41 9.27 -9.75
N LYS A 199 -8.07 10.41 -10.34
CA LYS A 199 -8.60 10.81 -11.65
C LYS A 199 -7.96 10.01 -12.78
N GLU A 200 -6.64 9.96 -12.80
CA GLU A 200 -5.89 9.37 -13.91
C GLU A 200 -6.11 7.87 -14.03
N VAL A 201 -6.12 7.14 -12.91
CA VAL A 201 -6.28 5.68 -12.94
C VAL A 201 -7.62 5.21 -13.49
N GLN A 202 -8.67 6.06 -13.50
CA GLN A 202 -9.97 5.69 -14.04
C GLN A 202 -9.92 5.29 -15.52
N SER A 203 -9.00 5.87 -16.31
CA SER A 203 -8.85 5.51 -17.72
C SER A 203 -8.18 4.16 -17.94
N ASP A 204 -7.37 3.71 -16.99
CA ASP A 204 -6.51 2.52 -17.09
C ASP A 204 -7.08 1.31 -16.35
N LEU A 205 -8.06 1.54 -15.48
CA LEU A 205 -8.77 0.50 -14.76
C LEU A 205 -9.96 -0.03 -15.58
N PRO A 206 -10.27 -1.34 -15.49
CA PRO A 206 -11.41 -1.92 -16.16
C PRO A 206 -12.75 -1.48 -15.54
N GLU A 207 -13.84 -1.69 -16.26
CA GLU A 207 -15.20 -1.47 -15.74
C GLU A 207 -15.61 -2.56 -14.76
N SER A 208 -15.24 -3.80 -15.04
CA SER A 208 -15.55 -4.99 -14.24
C SER A 208 -14.46 -6.03 -14.40
N TYR A 209 -14.49 -7.04 -13.56
CA TYR A 209 -13.62 -8.20 -13.61
C TYR A 209 -14.45 -9.47 -13.77
N GLU A 210 -13.81 -10.51 -14.30
CA GLU A 210 -14.36 -11.87 -14.29
C GLU A 210 -14.56 -12.36 -12.85
N GLU A 211 -15.43 -13.36 -12.66
CA GLU A 211 -15.84 -13.86 -11.34
C GLU A 211 -14.66 -14.21 -10.41
N SER A 212 -13.60 -14.82 -10.98
CA SER A 212 -12.40 -15.21 -10.21
C SER A 212 -11.54 -14.05 -9.73
N GLU A 213 -11.74 -12.87 -10.29
CA GLU A 213 -10.98 -11.66 -9.97
C GLU A 213 -11.85 -10.54 -9.34
N LYS A 214 -13.12 -10.85 -9.06
CA LYS A 214 -14.02 -9.92 -8.36
C LYS A 214 -13.41 -9.47 -7.02
N GLY A 215 -13.61 -8.20 -6.70
CA GLY A 215 -13.00 -7.56 -5.52
C GLY A 215 -11.75 -6.75 -5.83
N ARG A 216 -11.20 -6.85 -7.06
CA ARG A 216 -10.14 -5.93 -7.52
C ARG A 216 -10.72 -4.55 -7.85
N VAL A 217 -9.85 -3.56 -7.86
CA VAL A 217 -10.21 -2.16 -8.08
C VAL A 217 -10.67 -1.91 -9.52
N THR A 218 -11.87 -1.38 -9.69
CA THR A 218 -12.41 -0.92 -10.98
C THR A 218 -12.32 0.60 -11.12
N ARG A 219 -12.57 1.13 -12.31
CA ARG A 219 -12.69 2.57 -12.53
C ARG A 219 -13.78 3.20 -11.66
N TYR A 220 -14.82 2.46 -11.37
CA TYR A 220 -15.92 2.94 -10.52
C TYR A 220 -15.55 2.96 -9.03
N THR A 221 -14.69 2.03 -8.59
CA THR A 221 -14.09 2.09 -7.25
C THR A 221 -13.27 3.37 -7.09
N ALA A 222 -12.50 3.73 -8.13
CA ALA A 222 -11.71 4.97 -8.12
C ALA A 222 -12.61 6.22 -8.13
N ALA A 223 -13.68 6.23 -8.92
CA ALA A 223 -14.66 7.31 -8.93
C ALA A 223 -15.37 7.43 -7.58
N ALA A 224 -15.77 6.32 -6.96
CA ALA A 224 -16.40 6.31 -5.64
C ALA A 224 -15.49 6.89 -4.56
N LEU A 225 -14.23 6.50 -4.53
CA LEU A 225 -13.27 7.03 -3.56
C LEU A 225 -13.00 8.52 -3.79
N LEU A 226 -12.87 8.95 -5.04
CA LEU A 226 -12.68 10.36 -5.37
C LEU A 226 -13.89 11.20 -4.98
N GLY A 227 -15.10 10.71 -5.27
CA GLY A 227 -16.34 11.35 -4.85
C GLY A 227 -16.42 11.48 -3.31
N LYS A 228 -16.07 10.41 -2.59
CA LYS A 228 -16.01 10.43 -1.12
C LYS A 228 -14.95 11.41 -0.59
N PHE A 229 -13.80 11.51 -1.25
CA PHE A 229 -12.75 12.48 -0.91
C PHE A 229 -13.26 13.91 -1.09
N TYR A 230 -13.95 14.22 -2.20
CA TYR A 230 -14.54 15.52 -2.42
C TYR A 230 -15.65 15.85 -1.42
N MET A 231 -16.50 14.86 -1.05
CA MET A 231 -17.49 15.07 0.02
C MET A 231 -16.84 15.46 1.34
N PHE A 232 -15.78 14.74 1.73
CA PHE A 232 -15.04 15.04 2.97
C PHE A 232 -14.49 16.47 2.96
N ARG A 233 -14.07 16.95 1.77
CA ARG A 233 -13.58 18.32 1.55
C ARG A 233 -14.69 19.35 1.35
N LYS A 234 -15.95 18.93 1.36
CA LYS A 234 -17.15 19.79 1.08
C LYS A 234 -17.18 20.34 -0.36
N GLU A 235 -16.51 19.71 -1.29
CA GLU A 235 -16.48 20.03 -2.72
C GLU A 235 -17.61 19.29 -3.44
N LEU A 236 -18.88 19.55 -3.03
CA LEU A 236 -20.05 18.73 -3.38
C LEU A 236 -20.30 18.63 -4.88
N GLY A 237 -20.08 19.71 -5.64
CA GLY A 237 -20.25 19.67 -7.10
C GLY A 237 -19.26 18.72 -7.80
N LYS A 238 -18.02 18.62 -7.30
CA LYS A 238 -17.06 17.63 -7.82
C LYS A 238 -17.45 16.21 -7.39
N ALA A 239 -17.94 16.04 -6.17
CA ALA A 239 -18.39 14.74 -5.68
C ALA A 239 -19.56 14.19 -6.52
N GLU A 240 -20.54 15.04 -6.84
CA GLU A 240 -21.68 14.69 -7.71
C GLU A 240 -21.23 14.15 -9.07
N VAL A 241 -20.25 14.80 -9.71
CA VAL A 241 -19.70 14.35 -11.00
C VAL A 241 -19.13 12.95 -10.92
N GLU A 242 -18.39 12.65 -9.84
CA GLU A 242 -17.78 11.32 -9.67
C GLU A 242 -18.85 10.25 -9.35
N PHE A 243 -19.78 10.51 -8.46
CA PHE A 243 -20.85 9.57 -8.13
C PHE A 243 -21.80 9.32 -9.29
N LYS A 244 -22.05 10.32 -10.12
CA LYS A 244 -22.89 10.17 -11.30
C LYS A 244 -22.36 9.12 -12.28
N LYS A 245 -21.03 8.95 -12.40
CA LYS A 245 -20.43 7.88 -13.21
C LYS A 245 -20.89 6.48 -12.80
N ILE A 246 -21.14 6.29 -11.51
CA ILE A 246 -21.60 5.01 -10.93
C ILE A 246 -23.12 4.88 -11.08
N ILE A 247 -23.84 5.93 -10.74
CA ILE A 247 -25.31 5.97 -10.82
C ILE A 247 -25.79 5.75 -12.26
N ASP A 248 -25.10 6.31 -13.26
CA ASP A 248 -25.42 6.12 -14.68
C ASP A 248 -25.23 4.65 -15.15
N LYS A 249 -24.69 3.75 -14.30
CA LYS A 249 -24.54 2.31 -14.54
C LYS A 249 -25.54 1.47 -13.73
N GLU A 250 -26.50 2.10 -13.06
CA GLU A 250 -27.57 1.39 -12.38
C GLU A 250 -28.38 0.53 -13.36
N GLY A 251 -28.71 -0.67 -12.93
CA GLY A 251 -29.44 -1.66 -13.75
C GLY A 251 -28.57 -2.39 -14.80
N SER A 252 -27.30 -2.00 -14.98
CA SER A 252 -26.39 -2.68 -15.90
C SER A 252 -25.17 -3.31 -15.22
N LEU A 253 -24.46 -2.55 -14.40
CA LEU A 253 -23.28 -3.03 -13.63
C LEU A 253 -23.51 -3.01 -12.13
N PHE A 254 -24.38 -2.11 -11.66
CA PHE A 254 -24.68 -1.91 -10.26
C PHE A 254 -26.17 -1.94 -10.01
N GLY A 255 -26.55 -2.28 -8.80
CA GLY A 255 -27.93 -2.25 -8.35
C GLY A 255 -28.00 -2.41 -6.84
N LEU A 256 -29.14 -2.04 -6.27
CA LEU A 256 -29.42 -2.35 -4.88
C LEU A 256 -29.92 -3.79 -4.78
N MET A 257 -29.55 -4.48 -3.69
CA MET A 257 -30.08 -5.82 -3.42
C MET A 257 -31.60 -5.73 -3.21
N GLU A 258 -32.34 -6.68 -3.79
CA GLU A 258 -33.81 -6.75 -3.65
C GLU A 258 -34.21 -6.91 -2.18
N ASN A 259 -33.50 -7.78 -1.46
CA ASN A 259 -33.68 -7.93 -0.03
C ASN A 259 -32.50 -7.27 0.71
N TRP A 260 -32.80 -6.39 1.63
CA TRP A 260 -31.78 -5.72 2.45
C TRP A 260 -30.90 -6.70 3.22
N ALA A 261 -31.45 -7.82 3.69
CA ALA A 261 -30.72 -8.85 4.45
C ALA A 261 -29.60 -9.52 3.64
N ASP A 262 -29.74 -9.61 2.31
CA ASP A 262 -28.77 -10.24 1.42
C ASP A 262 -27.42 -9.51 1.40
N ASN A 263 -27.38 -8.25 1.83
CA ASN A 263 -26.12 -7.52 2.01
C ASN A 263 -25.24 -8.07 3.17
N PHE A 264 -25.81 -8.89 4.05
CA PHE A 264 -25.17 -9.30 5.32
C PHE A 264 -25.08 -10.82 5.50
N ASP A 265 -25.64 -11.61 4.61
CA ASP A 265 -25.74 -13.07 4.76
C ASP A 265 -24.43 -13.83 4.42
N GLY A 266 -23.47 -13.15 3.80
CA GLY A 266 -22.18 -13.70 3.39
C GLY A 266 -22.26 -14.63 2.18
N MET A 267 -23.44 -14.87 1.61
CA MET A 267 -23.65 -15.69 0.40
C MET A 267 -23.63 -14.81 -0.85
N HIS A 268 -24.09 -13.58 -0.75
CA HIS A 268 -24.13 -12.60 -1.83
C HIS A 268 -22.89 -11.66 -1.78
N LYS A 269 -21.69 -12.24 -1.89
CA LYS A 269 -20.45 -11.48 -1.86
C LYS A 269 -20.12 -10.91 -3.24
N ASN A 270 -19.62 -9.66 -3.25
CA ASN A 270 -19.13 -8.97 -4.45
C ASN A 270 -20.22 -8.76 -5.52
N ASN A 271 -21.43 -8.48 -5.10
CA ASN A 271 -22.55 -8.12 -6.00
C ASN A 271 -22.49 -6.67 -6.44
#